data_49943674bb9b3001552007c5722eae88
#
_entry.id   49943674bb9b3001552007c5722eae88
#
_cell.length_a   1.000
_cell.length_b   1.000
_cell.length_c   1.000
_cell.angle_alpha   90.00
_cell.angle_beta   90.00
_cell.angle_gamma   90.00
#
_symmetry.space_group_name_H-M   'P 1'
#
loop_
_entity.id
_entity.type
_entity.pdbx_description
1 polymer ?
#
loop_
_entity_poly.entity_id
_entity_poly.type
_entity_poly.pdbx_seq_one_letter_code
_entity_poly.pdbx_strand_id
1 'polypeptide(L)'
;QYFVNSRWLGGTLTNWKTISGSIKRLRHLDEVLSSGDANAYTKKERLTLQRERDKLDRSLGGIKDMGGLPDLIFVIDTNKEDIAIQEAQRLNIPVAAIVDTNCDPKGITYLVPGNDDAGRAISLYCDLIARAAIDGISRAQGDAGIDIGASVQPAAEEIPAAAGFQGLAGPRGTADNLKKLTGVSGEIEKKLNDLGIFHYWQLAELDSATAHTIGEEVGLPSRADAWVAQAKALTAEAE
;
A
#
# COMPACT_ATOMS: atom_id res chain seq x y z
N GLN A 1 4.42 -12.42 1.88
CA GLN A 1 5.20 -13.66 1.84
C GLN A 1 6.30 -13.58 0.78
N TYR A 2 7.32 -14.42 0.88
CA TYR A 2 8.44 -14.46 -0.03
C TYR A 2 8.15 -15.41 -1.17
N PHE A 3 8.73 -15.18 -2.34
CA PHE A 3 8.46 -16.00 -3.52
C PHE A 3 9.68 -16.10 -4.45
N VAL A 4 9.70 -17.16 -5.25
CA VAL A 4 10.62 -17.33 -6.39
C VAL A 4 9.77 -17.65 -7.61
N ASN A 5 9.71 -16.76 -8.57
CA ASN A 5 8.95 -16.90 -9.82
C ASN A 5 9.86 -17.08 -11.04
N SER A 6 11.12 -17.37 -10.80
CA SER A 6 12.14 -17.65 -11.79
C SER A 6 12.81 -18.97 -11.46
N ARG A 7 13.79 -19.40 -12.26
CA ARG A 7 14.49 -20.65 -12.01
C ARG A 7 15.09 -20.69 -10.59
N TRP A 8 14.79 -21.76 -9.85
CA TRP A 8 15.41 -22.02 -8.56
C TRP A 8 16.92 -22.16 -8.69
N LEU A 9 17.68 -21.43 -7.90
CA LEU A 9 19.13 -21.53 -7.86
C LEU A 9 19.52 -22.68 -6.90
N GLY A 10 20.28 -23.64 -7.38
CA GLY A 10 20.79 -24.70 -6.50
C GLY A 10 21.60 -24.10 -5.34
N GLY A 11 21.30 -24.55 -4.12
CA GLY A 11 21.86 -24.02 -2.90
C GLY A 11 21.14 -22.83 -2.28
N THR A 12 19.96 -22.47 -2.80
CA THR A 12 19.19 -21.33 -2.26
C THR A 12 18.90 -21.49 -0.77
N LEU A 13 18.55 -22.65 -0.30
CA LEU A 13 18.32 -22.94 1.13
C LEU A 13 19.57 -23.56 1.78
N THR A 14 20.17 -24.56 1.16
CA THR A 14 21.29 -25.32 1.73
C THR A 14 22.59 -24.52 1.80
N ASN A 15 22.75 -23.49 0.99
CA ASN A 15 23.88 -22.57 1.01
C ASN A 15 23.43 -21.11 1.20
N TRP A 16 22.56 -20.89 2.17
CA TRP A 16 21.97 -19.58 2.46
C TRP A 16 23.01 -18.47 2.69
N LYS A 17 24.17 -18.81 3.25
CA LYS A 17 25.27 -17.85 3.46
C LYS A 17 25.73 -17.21 2.15
N THR A 18 25.89 -17.99 1.09
CA THR A 18 26.29 -17.48 -0.23
C THR A 18 25.15 -16.68 -0.89
N ILE A 19 23.92 -17.17 -0.78
CA ILE A 19 22.74 -16.48 -1.29
C ILE A 19 22.54 -15.13 -0.59
N SER A 20 22.70 -15.08 0.75
CA SER A 20 22.64 -13.83 1.51
C SER A 20 23.69 -12.80 1.05
N GLY A 21 24.89 -13.26 0.65
CA GLY A 21 25.89 -12.39 0.02
C GLY A 21 25.42 -11.79 -1.31
N SER A 22 24.78 -12.60 -2.14
CA SER A 22 24.20 -12.14 -3.40
C SER A 22 23.02 -11.19 -3.19
N ILE A 23 22.17 -11.43 -2.18
CA ILE A 23 21.10 -10.52 -1.78
C ILE A 23 21.66 -9.18 -1.28
N LYS A 24 22.71 -9.18 -0.47
CA LYS A 24 23.39 -7.95 -0.04
C LYS A 24 23.93 -7.16 -1.23
N ARG A 25 24.47 -7.86 -2.24
CA ARG A 25 24.93 -7.23 -3.47
C ARG A 25 23.78 -6.61 -4.25
N LEU A 26 22.64 -7.30 -4.35
CA LEU A 26 21.42 -6.77 -4.98
C LEU A 26 20.94 -5.48 -4.29
N ARG A 27 20.82 -5.48 -2.98
CA ARG A 27 20.43 -4.30 -2.20
C ARG A 27 21.39 -3.13 -2.39
N HIS A 28 22.69 -3.40 -2.38
CA HIS A 28 23.70 -2.37 -2.64
C HIS A 28 23.56 -1.77 -4.05
N LEU A 29 23.28 -2.61 -5.05
CA LEU A 29 23.03 -2.13 -6.42
C LEU A 29 21.76 -1.29 -6.51
N ASP A 30 20.69 -1.70 -5.83
CA ASP A 30 19.45 -0.93 -5.74
C ASP A 30 19.71 0.45 -5.10
N GLU A 31 20.49 0.50 -4.02
CA GLU A 31 20.85 1.73 -3.33
C GLU A 31 21.69 2.66 -4.22
N VAL A 32 22.76 2.17 -4.82
CA VAL A 32 23.65 2.94 -5.72
C VAL A 32 22.90 3.48 -6.92
N LEU A 33 21.98 2.70 -7.51
CA LEU A 33 21.23 3.11 -8.70
C LEU A 33 20.07 4.07 -8.39
N SER A 34 19.53 4.04 -7.16
CA SER A 34 18.45 4.91 -6.70
C SER A 34 18.95 6.21 -6.07
N SER A 35 20.15 6.19 -5.47
CA SER A 35 20.78 7.38 -4.91
C SER A 35 21.39 8.27 -5.99
N GLY A 36 21.62 9.54 -5.66
CA GLY A 36 22.34 10.49 -6.53
C GLY A 36 23.77 10.05 -6.92
N ASP A 37 24.31 9.05 -6.23
CA ASP A 37 25.65 8.48 -6.47
C ASP A 37 25.76 7.82 -7.85
N ALA A 38 24.65 7.45 -8.48
CA ALA A 38 24.62 6.98 -9.86
C ALA A 38 25.26 7.96 -10.86
N ASN A 39 25.30 9.25 -10.53
CA ASN A 39 25.93 10.29 -11.35
C ASN A 39 27.48 10.27 -11.29
N ALA A 40 28.06 9.61 -10.29
CA ALA A 40 29.50 9.42 -10.18
C ALA A 40 30.05 8.38 -11.18
N TYR A 41 29.18 7.52 -11.74
CA TYR A 41 29.52 6.50 -12.71
C TYR A 41 29.34 6.96 -14.14
N THR A 42 30.22 6.50 -15.04
CA THR A 42 30.02 6.72 -16.47
C THR A 42 28.74 6.02 -16.97
N LYS A 43 28.17 6.49 -18.08
CA LYS A 43 26.97 5.87 -18.69
C LYS A 43 27.14 4.37 -18.94
N LYS A 44 28.34 3.94 -19.34
CA LYS A 44 28.67 2.53 -19.61
C LYS A 44 28.66 1.71 -18.32
N GLU A 45 29.30 2.21 -17.27
CA GLU A 45 29.36 1.53 -15.94
C GLU A 45 27.95 1.42 -15.36
N ARG A 46 27.17 2.49 -15.37
CA ARG A 46 25.78 2.48 -14.89
C ARG A 46 24.93 1.43 -15.60
N LEU A 47 25.06 1.32 -16.92
CA LEU A 47 24.35 0.28 -17.68
C LEU A 47 24.79 -1.14 -17.28
N THR A 48 26.08 -1.33 -16.98
CA THR A 48 26.59 -2.62 -16.53
C THR A 48 26.05 -2.97 -15.13
N LEU A 49 26.05 -2.03 -14.19
CA LEU A 49 25.47 -2.20 -12.85
C LEU A 49 23.96 -2.49 -12.92
N GLN A 50 23.26 -1.79 -13.80
CA GLN A 50 21.83 -2.03 -14.00
C GLN A 50 21.55 -3.45 -14.53
N ARG A 51 22.33 -3.93 -15.50
CA ARG A 51 22.18 -5.31 -16.02
C ARG A 51 22.49 -6.36 -14.93
N GLU A 52 23.50 -6.12 -14.09
CA GLU A 52 23.83 -6.99 -12.97
C GLU A 52 22.68 -7.01 -11.96
N ARG A 53 22.16 -5.86 -11.59
CA ARG A 53 20.99 -5.70 -10.69
C ARG A 53 19.78 -6.43 -11.25
N ASP A 54 19.40 -6.22 -12.50
CA ASP A 54 18.24 -6.83 -13.14
C ASP A 54 18.36 -8.37 -13.20
N LYS A 55 19.58 -8.88 -13.38
CA LYS A 55 19.86 -10.32 -13.35
C LYS A 55 19.65 -10.90 -11.94
N LEU A 56 20.17 -10.23 -10.92
CA LEU A 56 20.00 -10.66 -9.53
C LEU A 56 18.56 -10.51 -9.06
N ASP A 57 17.90 -9.42 -9.40
CA ASP A 57 16.51 -9.14 -9.04
C ASP A 57 15.54 -10.16 -9.62
N ARG A 58 15.76 -10.59 -10.86
CA ARG A 58 14.96 -11.67 -11.47
C ARG A 58 15.01 -12.97 -10.67
N SER A 59 16.15 -13.32 -10.08
CA SER A 59 16.34 -14.60 -9.39
C SER A 59 16.11 -14.51 -7.89
N LEU A 60 16.41 -13.38 -7.25
CA LEU A 60 16.44 -13.21 -5.80
C LEU A 60 15.51 -12.10 -5.28
N GLY A 61 14.90 -11.31 -6.18
CA GLY A 61 14.08 -10.17 -5.80
C GLY A 61 12.93 -10.53 -4.86
N GLY A 62 12.27 -11.67 -5.10
CA GLY A 62 11.17 -12.12 -4.25
C GLY A 62 11.58 -12.63 -2.86
N ILE A 63 12.86 -12.92 -2.64
CA ILE A 63 13.41 -13.38 -1.36
C ILE A 63 14.40 -12.38 -0.74
N LYS A 64 14.56 -11.20 -1.33
CA LYS A 64 15.54 -10.21 -0.85
C LYS A 64 15.33 -9.78 0.59
N ASP A 65 14.08 -9.76 1.06
CA ASP A 65 13.73 -9.35 2.42
C ASP A 65 13.55 -10.52 3.40
N MET A 66 13.84 -11.75 2.97
CA MET A 66 13.79 -12.93 3.79
C MET A 66 15.00 -12.96 4.74
N GLY A 67 14.74 -12.96 6.04
CA GLY A 67 15.78 -12.87 7.07
C GLY A 67 16.52 -14.16 7.36
N GLY A 68 15.99 -15.30 6.91
CA GLY A 68 16.54 -16.64 7.20
C GLY A 68 15.88 -17.71 6.37
N LEU A 69 16.00 -18.97 6.82
CA LEU A 69 15.31 -20.09 6.17
C LEU A 69 13.80 -20.03 6.46
N PRO A 70 12.96 -20.44 5.51
CA PRO A 70 11.52 -20.47 5.70
C PRO A 70 11.10 -21.68 6.57
N ASP A 71 9.98 -21.54 7.26
CA ASP A 71 9.38 -22.62 8.05
C ASP A 71 8.58 -23.61 7.20
N LEU A 72 8.19 -23.21 6.00
CA LEU A 72 7.45 -24.02 5.03
C LEU A 72 7.72 -23.49 3.63
N ILE A 73 7.81 -24.38 2.65
CA ILE A 73 7.79 -23.99 1.23
C ILE A 73 6.53 -24.51 0.55
N PHE A 74 5.98 -23.70 -0.35
CA PHE A 74 4.89 -24.10 -1.25
C PHE A 74 5.42 -24.18 -2.67
N VAL A 75 5.22 -25.30 -3.32
CA VAL A 75 5.77 -25.61 -4.65
C VAL A 75 4.64 -25.89 -5.63
N ILE A 76 4.75 -25.32 -6.82
CA ILE A 76 3.93 -25.64 -7.98
C ILE A 76 4.87 -26.23 -9.04
N ASP A 77 4.48 -27.34 -9.69
CA ASP A 77 5.30 -28.08 -10.64
C ASP A 77 6.54 -28.74 -9.98
N THR A 78 6.29 -29.82 -9.29
CA THR A 78 7.33 -30.55 -8.53
C THR A 78 8.43 -31.14 -9.41
N ASN A 79 8.16 -31.41 -10.71
CA ASN A 79 9.17 -31.91 -11.63
C ASN A 79 10.22 -30.86 -11.99
N LYS A 80 9.80 -29.60 -12.14
CA LYS A 80 10.74 -28.49 -12.45
C LYS A 80 11.48 -28.00 -11.23
N GLU A 81 10.82 -28.02 -10.07
CA GLU A 81 11.35 -27.49 -8.82
C GLU A 81 11.89 -28.58 -7.87
N ASP A 82 12.28 -29.75 -8.42
CA ASP A 82 12.84 -30.89 -7.66
C ASP A 82 14.02 -30.49 -6.76
N ILE A 83 14.88 -29.58 -7.23
CA ILE A 83 16.01 -29.08 -6.43
C ILE A 83 15.54 -28.39 -5.16
N ALA A 84 14.48 -27.59 -5.23
CA ALA A 84 13.92 -26.91 -4.07
C ALA A 84 13.37 -27.90 -3.04
N ILE A 85 12.70 -28.94 -3.51
CA ILE A 85 12.14 -30.02 -2.68
C ILE A 85 13.27 -30.79 -1.99
N GLN A 86 14.33 -31.17 -2.72
CA GLN A 86 15.47 -31.88 -2.15
C GLN A 86 16.24 -31.03 -1.12
N GLU A 87 16.37 -29.70 -1.34
CA GLU A 87 17.00 -28.80 -0.39
C GLU A 87 16.15 -28.66 0.88
N ALA A 88 14.84 -28.52 0.75
CA ALA A 88 13.93 -28.46 1.88
C ALA A 88 13.97 -29.74 2.72
N GLN A 89 13.97 -30.91 2.07
CA GLN A 89 14.10 -32.21 2.76
C GLN A 89 15.39 -32.31 3.56
N ARG A 90 16.53 -31.87 2.99
CA ARG A 90 17.84 -31.87 3.68
C ARG A 90 17.83 -31.02 4.94
N LEU A 91 17.03 -29.95 4.94
CA LEU A 91 16.92 -29.02 6.05
C LEU A 91 15.73 -29.30 6.97
N ASN A 92 14.97 -30.39 6.71
CA ASN A 92 13.76 -30.76 7.41
C ASN A 92 12.67 -29.64 7.37
N ILE A 93 12.62 -28.89 6.28
CA ILE A 93 11.59 -27.90 6.04
C ILE A 93 10.41 -28.59 5.39
N PRO A 94 9.19 -28.49 5.95
CA PRO A 94 8.01 -29.11 5.36
C PRO A 94 7.69 -28.51 3.98
N VAL A 95 7.22 -29.38 3.06
CA VAL A 95 6.88 -29.02 1.69
C VAL A 95 5.39 -29.22 1.49
N ALA A 96 4.68 -28.17 1.11
CA ALA A 96 3.34 -28.25 0.53
C ALA A 96 3.47 -28.11 -0.99
N ALA A 97 2.86 -28.97 -1.77
CA ALA A 97 3.00 -28.92 -3.22
C ALA A 97 1.72 -29.29 -3.95
N ILE A 98 1.54 -28.65 -5.10
CA ILE A 98 0.57 -29.09 -6.12
C ILE A 98 1.21 -30.23 -6.90
N VAL A 99 0.50 -31.33 -6.99
CA VAL A 99 0.98 -32.56 -7.63
C VAL A 99 0.00 -32.97 -8.73
N ASP A 100 0.49 -32.92 -9.95
CA ASP A 100 -0.24 -33.40 -11.13
C ASP A 100 0.02 -34.90 -11.37
N THR A 101 -0.63 -35.48 -12.35
CA THR A 101 -0.58 -36.92 -12.68
C THR A 101 0.79 -37.42 -13.12
N ASN A 102 1.65 -36.53 -13.61
CA ASN A 102 3.01 -36.83 -14.05
C ASN A 102 4.08 -36.58 -12.96
N CYS A 103 3.68 -36.22 -11.75
CA CYS A 103 4.57 -35.82 -10.64
C CYS A 103 4.78 -36.99 -9.66
N ASP A 104 6.01 -37.08 -9.09
CA ASP A 104 6.32 -37.99 -7.99
C ASP A 104 5.97 -37.32 -6.63
N PRO A 105 5.07 -37.93 -5.84
CA PRO A 105 4.69 -37.38 -4.53
C PRO A 105 5.76 -37.54 -3.43
N LYS A 106 6.89 -38.15 -3.75
CA LYS A 106 7.95 -38.42 -2.75
C LYS A 106 8.53 -37.17 -2.19
N GLY A 107 8.58 -37.05 -0.86
CA GLY A 107 9.22 -35.94 -0.14
C GLY A 107 8.32 -34.72 0.06
N ILE A 108 7.05 -34.81 -0.29
CA ILE A 108 6.05 -33.78 -0.07
C ILE A 108 5.33 -34.08 1.25
N THR A 109 5.28 -33.06 2.13
CA THR A 109 4.60 -33.19 3.44
C THR A 109 3.10 -33.00 3.32
N TYR A 110 2.69 -32.02 2.53
CA TYR A 110 1.29 -31.67 2.29
C TYR A 110 1.01 -31.70 0.79
N LEU A 111 0.44 -32.79 0.34
CA LEU A 111 0.16 -33.03 -1.08
C LEU A 111 -1.22 -32.49 -1.44
N VAL A 112 -1.28 -31.66 -2.47
CA VAL A 112 -2.53 -31.15 -3.05
C VAL A 112 -2.62 -31.62 -4.49
N PRO A 113 -3.53 -32.54 -4.84
CA PRO A 113 -3.71 -32.96 -6.22
C PRO A 113 -4.31 -31.82 -7.04
N GLY A 114 -3.69 -31.49 -8.17
CA GLY A 114 -4.16 -30.41 -9.01
C GLY A 114 -3.33 -30.22 -10.26
N ASN A 115 -3.85 -29.43 -11.19
CA ASN A 115 -3.17 -29.11 -12.44
C ASN A 115 -2.12 -28.00 -12.21
N ASP A 116 -0.88 -28.25 -12.62
CA ASP A 116 0.26 -27.35 -12.43
C ASP A 116 0.65 -26.53 -13.67
N ASP A 117 -0.01 -26.76 -14.83
CA ASP A 117 0.29 -26.09 -16.10
C ASP A 117 -0.63 -24.90 -16.40
N ALA A 118 -1.89 -24.97 -15.98
CA ALA A 118 -2.88 -23.95 -16.36
C ALA A 118 -2.72 -22.66 -15.57
N GLY A 119 -2.45 -21.53 -16.24
CA GLY A 119 -2.26 -20.22 -15.61
C GLY A 119 -3.39 -19.80 -14.67
N ARG A 120 -4.66 -20.15 -14.98
CA ARG A 120 -5.80 -19.89 -14.09
C ARG A 120 -5.76 -20.73 -12.82
N ALA A 121 -5.30 -21.99 -12.90
CA ALA A 121 -5.13 -22.85 -11.74
C ALA A 121 -4.01 -22.32 -10.83
N ILE A 122 -2.86 -21.96 -11.42
CA ILE A 122 -1.72 -21.36 -10.70
C ILE A 122 -2.16 -20.08 -9.97
N SER A 123 -2.89 -19.20 -10.64
CA SER A 123 -3.41 -17.97 -10.03
C SER A 123 -4.33 -18.26 -8.83
N LEU A 124 -5.21 -19.26 -8.95
CA LEU A 124 -6.07 -19.70 -7.85
C LEU A 124 -5.25 -20.21 -6.65
N TYR A 125 -4.25 -21.05 -6.89
CA TYR A 125 -3.40 -21.58 -5.81
C TYR A 125 -2.60 -20.48 -5.12
N CYS A 126 -2.04 -19.54 -5.88
CA CYS A 126 -1.33 -18.39 -5.30
C CYS A 126 -2.25 -17.53 -4.42
N ASP A 127 -3.48 -17.27 -4.87
CA ASP A 127 -4.46 -16.50 -4.09
C ASP A 127 -4.88 -17.25 -2.81
N LEU A 128 -5.16 -18.54 -2.90
CA LEU A 128 -5.53 -19.34 -1.74
C LEU A 128 -4.40 -19.43 -0.70
N ILE A 129 -3.17 -19.65 -1.14
CA ILE A 129 -2.01 -19.69 -0.24
C ILE A 129 -1.72 -18.32 0.39
N ALA A 130 -1.85 -17.25 -0.38
CA ALA A 130 -1.69 -15.90 0.16
C ALA A 130 -2.72 -15.59 1.25
N ARG A 131 -3.99 -15.94 1.03
CA ARG A 131 -5.05 -15.80 2.04
C ARG A 131 -4.80 -16.67 3.27
N ALA A 132 -4.42 -17.93 3.07
CA ALA A 132 -4.09 -18.82 4.18
C ALA A 132 -2.93 -18.31 5.03
N ALA A 133 -1.89 -17.74 4.39
CA ALA A 133 -0.76 -17.13 5.09
C ALA A 133 -1.18 -15.88 5.89
N ILE A 134 -2.01 -15.01 5.33
CA ILE A 134 -2.55 -13.83 6.01
C ILE A 134 -3.40 -14.26 7.22
N ASP A 135 -4.30 -15.23 7.04
CA ASP A 135 -5.16 -15.76 8.10
C ASP A 135 -4.33 -16.40 9.23
N GLY A 136 -3.29 -17.17 8.88
CA GLY A 136 -2.36 -17.74 9.84
C GLY A 136 -1.59 -16.70 10.66
N ILE A 137 -1.11 -15.63 10.01
CA ILE A 137 -0.45 -14.51 10.70
C ILE A 137 -1.43 -13.82 11.64
N SER A 138 -2.65 -13.53 11.19
CA SER A 138 -3.68 -12.89 11.98
C SER A 138 -4.04 -13.70 13.24
N ARG A 139 -4.18 -15.03 13.09
CA ARG A 139 -4.43 -15.93 14.23
C ARG A 139 -3.27 -15.97 15.20
N ALA A 140 -2.04 -16.11 14.71
CA ALA A 140 -0.85 -16.13 15.57
C ALA A 140 -0.67 -14.84 16.35
N GLN A 141 -1.02 -13.69 15.79
CA GLN A 141 -1.00 -12.40 16.48
C GLN A 141 -2.14 -12.28 17.50
N GLY A 142 -3.34 -12.77 17.18
CA GLY A 142 -4.46 -12.83 18.12
C GLY A 142 -4.19 -13.73 19.31
N ASP A 143 -3.60 -14.92 19.11
CA ASP A 143 -3.19 -15.83 20.18
C ASP A 143 -2.06 -15.28 21.05
N ALA A 144 -1.20 -14.41 20.49
CA ALA A 144 -0.17 -13.69 21.24
C ALA A 144 -0.72 -12.50 22.05
N GLY A 145 -2.03 -12.26 22.04
CA GLY A 145 -2.67 -11.14 22.74
C GLY A 145 -2.38 -9.78 22.10
N ILE A 146 -1.85 -9.76 20.90
CA ILE A 146 -1.65 -8.53 20.13
C ILE A 146 -2.99 -8.20 19.46
N ASP A 147 -3.66 -7.19 19.98
CA ASP A 147 -4.89 -6.67 19.39
C ASP A 147 -4.56 -6.00 18.03
N ILE A 148 -4.76 -6.73 16.93
CA ILE A 148 -4.54 -6.25 15.58
C ILE A 148 -5.51 -5.11 15.25
N GLY A 149 -6.68 -5.07 15.90
CA GLY A 149 -7.65 -4.00 15.75
C GLY A 149 -7.15 -2.66 16.30
N ALA A 150 -6.25 -2.70 17.30
CA ALA A 150 -5.65 -1.48 17.85
C ALA A 150 -4.45 -0.95 17.04
N SER A 151 -3.80 -1.81 16.25
CA SER A 151 -2.63 -1.41 15.44
C SER A 151 -2.97 -1.05 13.99
N VAL A 152 -4.10 -1.48 13.49
CA VAL A 152 -4.70 -0.96 12.28
C VAL A 152 -5.63 0.19 12.69
N GLN A 153 -5.07 1.33 13.03
CA GLN A 153 -5.76 2.53 12.60
C GLN A 153 -5.99 2.32 11.09
N PRO A 154 -7.26 2.26 10.62
CA PRO A 154 -7.49 2.32 9.18
C PRO A 154 -6.62 3.48 8.73
N ALA A 155 -5.68 3.21 7.81
CA ALA A 155 -5.01 4.28 7.11
C ALA A 155 -6.13 5.24 6.79
N ALA A 156 -6.10 6.44 7.41
CA ALA A 156 -7.12 7.41 7.13
C ALA A 156 -7.16 7.38 5.62
N GLU A 157 -8.27 6.84 5.06
CA GLU A 157 -8.50 7.06 3.65
C GLU A 157 -8.23 8.52 3.54
N GLU A 158 -7.17 8.89 2.82
CA GLU A 158 -7.08 10.22 2.28
C GLU A 158 -8.33 10.28 1.42
N ILE A 159 -9.42 10.69 2.07
CA ILE A 159 -10.61 11.15 1.38
C ILE A 159 -10.00 12.17 0.45
N PRO A 160 -10.03 11.93 -0.89
CA PRO A 160 -9.41 12.86 -1.83
C PRO A 160 -9.94 14.20 -1.40
N ALA A 161 -9.05 15.10 -0.92
CA ALA A 161 -9.40 16.33 -0.24
C ALA A 161 -10.55 16.90 -1.04
N ALA A 162 -11.75 16.90 -0.46
CA ALA A 162 -12.99 17.24 -1.15
C ALA A 162 -12.66 18.51 -1.85
N ALA A 163 -12.79 18.56 -3.18
CA ALA A 163 -12.20 19.57 -4.07
C ALA A 163 -12.20 20.90 -3.35
N GLY A 164 -11.06 21.24 -2.74
CA GLY A 164 -11.01 22.11 -1.57
C GLY A 164 -11.67 23.41 -1.94
N PHE A 165 -12.55 23.92 -1.11
CA PHE A 165 -13.11 25.24 -1.25
C PHE A 165 -11.95 26.19 -1.60
N GLN A 166 -11.92 26.68 -2.83
CA GLN A 166 -10.95 27.68 -3.26
C GLN A 166 -11.54 29.04 -2.89
N GLY A 167 -11.14 29.55 -1.74
CA GLY A 167 -11.48 30.91 -1.35
C GLY A 167 -11.04 31.91 -2.41
N LEU A 168 -11.77 33.00 -2.54
CA LEU A 168 -11.40 34.10 -3.43
C LEU A 168 -10.22 34.88 -2.82
N ALA A 169 -9.31 35.33 -3.67
CA ALA A 169 -8.23 36.24 -3.25
C ALA A 169 -8.73 37.63 -2.85
N GLY A 170 -10.03 37.93 -3.07
CA GLY A 170 -10.71 39.15 -2.73
C GLY A 170 -12.17 39.14 -3.19
N PRO A 171 -13.00 40.08 -2.71
CA PRO A 171 -14.42 40.12 -3.05
C PRO A 171 -14.63 40.41 -4.54
N ARG A 172 -15.59 39.74 -5.15
CA ARG A 172 -16.05 40.02 -6.51
C ARG A 172 -17.14 41.09 -6.45
N GLY A 173 -16.77 42.37 -6.55
CA GLY A 173 -17.67 43.52 -6.38
C GLY A 173 -17.74 44.01 -4.92
N THR A 174 -18.94 44.38 -4.45
CA THR A 174 -19.15 44.75 -3.05
C THR A 174 -19.32 43.50 -2.19
N ALA A 175 -18.48 43.37 -1.15
CA ALA A 175 -18.59 42.22 -0.23
C ALA A 175 -19.94 42.24 0.50
N ASP A 176 -20.51 41.04 0.72
CA ASP A 176 -21.76 40.90 1.47
C ASP A 176 -21.51 41.06 2.98
N ASN A 177 -22.54 41.49 3.69
CA ASN A 177 -22.46 41.66 5.15
C ASN A 177 -22.73 40.28 5.82
N LEU A 178 -21.66 39.51 6.05
CA LEU A 178 -21.75 38.16 6.64
C LEU A 178 -22.26 38.17 8.09
N LYS A 179 -22.32 39.32 8.78
CA LYS A 179 -22.90 39.46 10.14
C LYS A 179 -24.40 39.22 10.19
N LYS A 180 -25.08 39.19 9.04
CA LYS A 180 -26.49 38.79 8.97
C LYS A 180 -26.72 37.31 9.25
N LEU A 181 -25.66 36.49 9.11
CA LEU A 181 -25.70 35.09 9.46
C LEU A 181 -25.69 34.90 10.99
N THR A 182 -26.51 34.00 11.48
CA THR A 182 -26.70 33.79 12.92
C THR A 182 -25.38 33.33 13.60
N GLY A 183 -24.89 34.14 14.53
CA GLY A 183 -23.67 33.85 15.30
C GLY A 183 -22.37 34.34 14.65
N VAL A 184 -22.42 35.03 13.53
CA VAL A 184 -21.26 35.66 12.90
C VAL A 184 -21.01 37.03 13.56
N SER A 185 -19.96 37.13 14.37
CA SER A 185 -19.43 38.37 14.92
C SER A 185 -18.46 39.04 13.92
N GLY A 186 -18.04 40.30 14.23
CA GLY A 186 -17.03 40.95 13.40
C GLY A 186 -15.67 40.25 13.36
N GLU A 187 -15.33 39.44 14.37
CA GLU A 187 -14.10 38.65 14.39
C GLU A 187 -14.26 37.40 13.49
N ILE A 188 -15.44 36.77 13.51
CA ILE A 188 -15.76 35.61 12.68
C ILE A 188 -15.86 36.00 11.21
N GLU A 189 -16.44 37.16 10.91
CA GLU A 189 -16.46 37.72 9.54
C GLU A 189 -15.05 37.94 9.00
N LYS A 190 -14.11 38.45 9.81
CA LYS A 190 -12.71 38.59 9.41
C LYS A 190 -12.07 37.27 9.10
N LYS A 191 -12.27 36.23 9.94
CA LYS A 191 -11.76 34.89 9.71
C LYS A 191 -12.34 34.24 8.43
N LEU A 192 -13.63 34.44 8.17
CA LEU A 192 -14.26 34.01 6.93
C LEU A 192 -13.67 34.72 5.70
N ASN A 193 -13.40 36.02 5.81
CA ASN A 193 -12.73 36.77 4.76
C ASN A 193 -11.28 36.35 4.54
N ASP A 194 -10.57 35.97 5.60
CA ASP A 194 -9.20 35.42 5.53
C ASP A 194 -9.17 34.06 4.84
N LEU A 195 -10.26 33.28 4.95
CA LEU A 195 -10.49 32.02 4.21
C LEU A 195 -10.99 32.27 2.77
N GLY A 196 -11.15 33.53 2.37
CA GLY A 196 -11.59 33.90 1.01
C GLY A 196 -13.09 33.84 0.81
N ILE A 197 -13.88 33.88 1.88
CA ILE A 197 -15.36 33.91 1.84
C ILE A 197 -15.84 35.34 2.05
N PHE A 198 -16.37 35.96 1.01
CA PHE A 198 -16.83 37.34 0.99
C PHE A 198 -18.31 37.48 0.65
N HIS A 199 -18.93 36.42 0.11
CA HIS A 199 -20.27 36.47 -0.46
C HIS A 199 -21.15 35.32 0.04
N TYR A 200 -22.47 35.57 0.15
CA TYR A 200 -23.44 34.55 0.56
C TYR A 200 -23.47 33.37 -0.40
N TRP A 201 -23.35 33.57 -1.72
CA TRP A 201 -23.37 32.51 -2.68
C TRP A 201 -22.23 31.47 -2.47
N GLN A 202 -21.06 31.91 -1.96
CA GLN A 202 -19.95 31.02 -1.65
C GLN A 202 -20.33 30.04 -0.53
N LEU A 203 -21.04 30.51 0.49
CA LEU A 203 -21.53 29.66 1.58
C LEU A 203 -22.71 28.79 1.14
N ALA A 204 -23.56 29.29 0.23
CA ALA A 204 -24.72 28.59 -0.26
C ALA A 204 -24.36 27.37 -1.14
N GLU A 205 -23.23 27.40 -1.81
CA GLU A 205 -22.73 26.32 -2.68
C GLU A 205 -21.89 25.27 -1.91
N LEU A 206 -21.59 25.49 -0.64
CA LEU A 206 -20.82 24.52 0.16
C LEU A 206 -21.62 23.23 0.43
N ASP A 207 -20.94 22.11 0.33
CA ASP A 207 -21.42 20.85 0.88
C ASP A 207 -21.25 20.79 2.40
N SER A 208 -22.00 19.94 3.08
CA SER A 208 -21.99 19.85 4.55
C SER A 208 -20.60 19.55 5.12
N ALA A 209 -19.79 18.73 4.45
CA ALA A 209 -18.45 18.38 4.91
C ALA A 209 -17.49 19.59 4.88
N THR A 210 -17.49 20.34 3.77
CA THR A 210 -16.66 21.56 3.62
C THR A 210 -17.15 22.67 4.55
N ALA A 211 -18.46 22.81 4.73
CA ALA A 211 -19.03 23.77 5.67
C ALA A 211 -18.59 23.48 7.11
N HIS A 212 -18.60 22.20 7.53
CA HIS A 212 -18.09 21.81 8.85
C HIS A 212 -16.61 22.12 9.03
N THR A 213 -15.76 21.84 8.03
CA THR A 213 -14.32 22.16 8.07
C THR A 213 -14.11 23.67 8.24
N ILE A 214 -14.82 24.51 7.50
CA ILE A 214 -14.78 25.98 7.65
C ILE A 214 -15.29 26.38 9.04
N GLY A 215 -16.34 25.73 9.54
CA GLY A 215 -16.87 25.96 10.88
C GLY A 215 -15.87 25.64 11.99
N GLU A 216 -15.06 24.60 11.84
CA GLU A 216 -13.97 24.25 12.77
C GLU A 216 -12.85 25.30 12.76
N GLU A 217 -12.42 25.75 11.60
CA GLU A 217 -11.37 26.77 11.46
C GLU A 217 -11.80 28.12 12.07
N VAL A 218 -13.08 28.46 11.95
CA VAL A 218 -13.63 29.69 12.55
C VAL A 218 -13.98 29.51 14.03
N GLY A 219 -14.06 28.26 14.51
CA GLY A 219 -14.36 27.93 15.92
C GLY A 219 -15.84 27.74 16.24
N LEU A 220 -16.70 27.53 15.24
CA LEU A 220 -18.14 27.33 15.38
C LEU A 220 -18.69 26.18 14.51
N PRO A 221 -18.19 24.93 14.64
CA PRO A 221 -18.58 23.83 13.78
C PRO A 221 -20.10 23.51 13.84
N SER A 222 -20.75 23.69 14.98
CA SER A 222 -22.17 23.43 15.16
C SER A 222 -23.09 24.43 14.43
N ARG A 223 -22.56 25.50 13.84
CA ARG A 223 -23.31 26.53 13.13
C ARG A 223 -23.15 26.47 11.61
N ALA A 224 -22.25 25.65 11.10
CA ALA A 224 -21.90 25.54 9.70
C ALA A 224 -23.10 25.27 8.78
N ASP A 225 -23.89 24.25 9.10
CA ASP A 225 -25.09 23.90 8.31
C ASP A 225 -26.16 25.01 8.35
N ALA A 226 -26.26 25.71 9.48
CA ALA A 226 -27.18 26.84 9.61
C ALA A 226 -26.75 28.02 8.71
N TRP A 227 -25.44 28.26 8.58
CA TRP A 227 -24.94 29.29 7.66
C TRP A 227 -25.21 28.96 6.20
N VAL A 228 -25.06 27.71 5.78
CA VAL A 228 -25.41 27.27 4.42
C VAL A 228 -26.89 27.51 4.13
N ALA A 229 -27.76 27.12 5.06
CA ALA A 229 -29.21 27.30 4.90
C ALA A 229 -29.60 28.79 4.84
N GLN A 230 -29.03 29.62 5.72
CA GLN A 230 -29.28 31.06 5.73
C GLN A 230 -28.70 31.79 4.52
N ALA A 231 -27.52 31.39 4.07
CA ALA A 231 -26.89 31.93 2.87
C ALA A 231 -27.75 31.66 1.61
N LYS A 232 -28.32 30.45 1.50
CA LYS A 232 -29.28 30.10 0.43
C LYS A 232 -30.53 30.98 0.44
N ALA A 233 -31.06 31.27 1.62
CA ALA A 233 -32.22 32.15 1.74
C ALA A 233 -31.88 33.61 1.35
N LEU A 234 -30.72 34.12 1.78
CA LEU A 234 -30.28 35.51 1.48
C LEU A 234 -29.85 35.71 0.03
N THR A 235 -29.37 34.66 -0.66
CA THR A 235 -29.07 34.72 -2.09
C THR A 235 -30.35 34.73 -2.92
N ALA A 236 -31.40 34.00 -2.50
CA ALA A 236 -32.71 33.99 -3.17
C ALA A 236 -33.51 35.31 -2.99
N GLU A 237 -33.25 36.12 -1.98
CA GLU A 237 -33.86 37.43 -1.78
C GLU A 237 -33.15 38.55 -2.57
N ALA A 238 -31.96 38.29 -3.13
CA ALA A 238 -31.13 39.26 -3.83
C ALA A 238 -31.27 39.19 -5.38
N GLU A 239 -31.94 38.16 -5.92
CA GLU A 239 -32.38 38.06 -7.32
C GLU A 239 -33.75 38.69 -7.51
#